data_961ba9d74b3c8f06ca384162029e311e
#
_entry.id   961ba9d74b3c8f06ca384162029e311e
#
_cell.length_a   1.000
_cell.length_b   1.000
_cell.length_c   1.000
_cell.angle_alpha   90.00
_cell.angle_beta   90.00
_cell.angle_gamma   90.00
#
_symmetry.space_group_name_H-M   'P 1'
#
loop_
_entity.id
_entity.type
_entity.pdbx_description
1 polymer ?
#
loop_
_entity_poly.entity_id
_entity_poly.type
_entity_poly.pdbx_seq_one_letter_code
_entity_poly.pdbx_strand_id
1 'polypeptide(L)'
;NPQAADLLREQIGKDHVFEGSISDFPVNRTYDLVLVKGVLIHINPDHLFSAYDVILQASRRHVLIAEYYSPKPTAVSYRGHEDRLFKRDFAGELLDRSNKLRLVDYGFVYHRDVAKPLDDISWFLLELVNPPEGEH
;
A
#
# COMPACT_ATOMS: atom_id res chain seq x y z
N ASN A 1 -1.72 15.52 -3.05
CA ASN A 1 -1.42 16.63 -3.95
C ASN A 1 -2.69 17.03 -4.71
N PRO A 2 -3.24 18.26 -4.49
CA PRO A 2 -4.47 18.69 -5.12
C PRO A 2 -4.42 18.71 -6.65
N GLN A 3 -3.28 19.05 -7.24
CA GLN A 3 -3.14 19.09 -8.69
C GLN A 3 -3.22 17.68 -9.30
N ALA A 4 -2.60 16.71 -8.66
CA ALA A 4 -2.67 15.33 -9.10
C ALA A 4 -4.11 14.78 -8.96
N ALA A 5 -4.79 15.14 -7.89
CA ALA A 5 -6.19 14.75 -7.68
C ALA A 5 -7.09 15.32 -8.76
N ASP A 6 -6.89 16.57 -9.14
CA ASP A 6 -7.68 17.22 -10.20
C ASP A 6 -7.48 16.53 -11.55
N LEU A 7 -6.24 16.19 -11.89
CA LEU A 7 -5.93 15.45 -13.11
C LEU A 7 -6.60 14.08 -13.13
N LEU A 8 -6.58 13.38 -12.01
CA LEU A 8 -7.24 12.08 -11.89
C LEU A 8 -8.75 12.20 -12.07
N ARG A 9 -9.36 13.24 -11.48
CA ARG A 9 -10.81 13.47 -11.61
C ARG A 9 -11.21 13.66 -13.06
N GLU A 10 -10.37 14.32 -13.84
CA GLU A 10 -10.62 14.49 -15.28
C GLU A 10 -10.56 13.15 -16.03
N GLN A 11 -9.69 12.25 -15.61
CA GLN A 11 -9.45 10.99 -16.31
C GLN A 11 -10.44 9.90 -15.92
N ILE A 12 -10.79 9.78 -14.64
CA ILE A 12 -11.58 8.65 -14.14
C ILE A 12 -12.86 9.06 -13.42
N GLY A 13 -13.15 10.36 -13.34
CA GLY A 13 -14.35 10.86 -12.69
C GLY A 13 -14.15 11.17 -11.20
N LYS A 14 -14.85 12.20 -10.75
CA LYS A 14 -14.69 12.72 -9.38
C LYS A 14 -15.08 11.70 -8.30
N ASP A 15 -16.01 10.79 -8.62
CA ASP A 15 -16.50 9.80 -7.66
C ASP A 15 -15.50 8.69 -7.40
N HIS A 16 -14.44 8.60 -8.22
CA HIS A 16 -13.40 7.60 -8.11
C HIS A 16 -12.10 8.12 -7.52
N VAL A 17 -12.10 9.36 -7.06
CA VAL A 17 -10.90 10.00 -6.51
C VAL A 17 -11.19 10.50 -5.10
N PHE A 18 -10.38 10.03 -4.14
CA PHE A 18 -10.39 10.54 -2.78
C PHE A 18 -9.08 11.27 -2.52
N GLU A 19 -9.16 12.47 -1.99
CA GLU A 19 -7.99 13.27 -1.63
C GLU A 19 -7.92 13.38 -0.12
N GLY A 20 -6.82 12.88 0.47
CA GLY A 20 -6.63 12.89 1.91
C GLY A 20 -5.66 11.82 2.36
N SER A 21 -5.58 11.59 3.66
CA SER A 21 -4.77 10.54 4.24
C SER A 21 -5.44 9.18 4.03
N ILE A 22 -4.63 8.14 3.86
CA ILE A 22 -5.14 6.76 3.78
C ILE A 22 -5.97 6.40 5.02
N SER A 23 -5.57 6.89 6.21
CA SER A 23 -6.30 6.61 7.45
C SER A 23 -7.70 7.20 7.47
N ASP A 24 -7.95 8.22 6.67
CA ASP A 24 -9.25 8.89 6.58
C ASP A 24 -10.11 8.37 5.44
N PHE A 25 -9.60 7.43 4.66
CA PHE A 25 -10.33 6.89 3.52
C PHE A 25 -11.64 6.24 3.99
N PRO A 26 -12.78 6.66 3.42
CA PRO A 26 -14.07 6.11 3.84
C PRO A 26 -14.30 4.74 3.19
N VAL A 27 -14.09 3.68 3.96
CA VAL A 27 -14.31 2.32 3.47
C VAL A 27 -15.80 2.01 3.56
N ASN A 28 -16.49 2.11 2.44
CA ASN A 28 -17.92 1.83 2.35
C ASN A 28 -18.24 0.58 1.51
N ARG A 29 -17.23 -0.07 0.96
CA ARG A 29 -17.34 -1.34 0.25
C ARG A 29 -15.98 -2.02 0.20
N THR A 30 -15.94 -3.27 -0.24
CA THR A 30 -14.70 -4.00 -0.45
C THR A 30 -14.35 -4.08 -1.93
N TYR A 31 -13.07 -4.32 -2.19
CA TYR A 31 -12.51 -4.39 -3.53
C TYR A 31 -11.76 -5.71 -3.70
N ASP A 32 -11.79 -6.27 -4.90
CA ASP A 32 -11.09 -7.52 -5.20
C ASP A 32 -9.57 -7.38 -5.07
N LEU A 33 -9.04 -6.21 -5.41
CA LEU A 33 -7.62 -5.89 -5.30
C LEU A 33 -7.43 -4.51 -4.69
N VAL A 34 -6.62 -4.45 -3.66
CA VAL A 34 -6.14 -3.19 -3.10
C VAL A 34 -4.65 -3.09 -3.41
N LEU A 35 -4.27 -2.09 -4.19
CA LEU A 35 -2.88 -1.81 -4.54
C LEU A 35 -2.37 -0.64 -3.71
N VAL A 36 -1.25 -0.86 -3.02
CA VAL A 36 -0.57 0.19 -2.26
C VAL A 36 0.86 0.26 -2.76
N LYS A 37 1.19 1.35 -3.44
CA LYS A 37 2.52 1.53 -4.02
C LYS A 37 3.08 2.89 -3.64
N GLY A 38 4.22 2.90 -2.97
CA GLY A 38 4.92 4.13 -2.61
C GLY A 38 4.14 5.02 -1.66
N VAL A 39 3.29 4.47 -0.83
CA VAL A 39 2.44 5.21 0.12
C VAL A 39 2.89 4.99 1.55
N LEU A 40 3.07 3.74 1.94
CA LEU A 40 3.35 3.37 3.33
C LEU A 40 4.71 3.90 3.79
N ILE A 41 5.66 4.00 2.87
CA ILE A 41 6.99 4.53 3.16
C ILE A 41 6.96 5.99 3.64
N HIS A 42 5.89 6.72 3.34
CA HIS A 42 5.74 8.13 3.73
C HIS A 42 4.90 8.31 5.00
N ILE A 43 4.32 7.24 5.53
CA ILE A 43 3.43 7.34 6.69
C ILE A 43 4.27 7.30 7.97
N ASN A 44 3.99 8.25 8.87
CA ASN A 44 4.59 8.22 10.20
C ASN A 44 4.21 6.89 10.88
N PRO A 45 5.18 6.17 11.46
CA PRO A 45 4.92 4.89 12.11
C PRO A 45 3.78 4.93 13.15
N ASP A 46 3.56 6.07 13.80
CA ASP A 46 2.47 6.22 14.77
C ASP A 46 1.08 6.08 14.13
N HIS A 47 0.97 6.27 12.82
CA HIS A 47 -0.30 6.18 12.08
C HIS A 47 -0.36 4.95 11.17
N LEU A 48 0.68 4.13 11.18
CA LEU A 48 0.81 3.03 10.23
C LEU A 48 -0.25 1.95 10.45
N PHE A 49 -0.55 1.62 11.70
CA PHE A 49 -1.55 0.59 11.99
C PHE A 49 -2.96 1.01 11.57
N SER A 50 -3.28 2.30 11.66
CA SER A 50 -4.55 2.81 11.14
C SER A 50 -4.63 2.63 9.62
N ALA A 51 -3.53 2.85 8.92
CA ALA A 51 -3.46 2.62 7.47
C ALA A 51 -3.64 1.13 7.14
N TYR A 52 -3.04 0.24 7.90
CA TYR A 52 -3.22 -1.20 7.73
C TYR A 52 -4.68 -1.60 7.89
N ASP A 53 -5.36 -1.04 8.89
CA ASP A 53 -6.76 -1.35 9.12
C ASP A 53 -7.64 -0.95 7.93
N VAL A 54 -7.36 0.21 7.33
CA VAL A 54 -8.08 0.65 6.12
C VAL A 54 -7.83 -0.33 4.96
N ILE A 55 -6.58 -0.73 4.75
CA ILE A 55 -6.22 -1.69 3.71
C ILE A 55 -6.98 -3.02 3.91
N LEU A 56 -6.98 -3.53 5.13
CA LEU A 56 -7.64 -4.79 5.46
C LEU A 56 -9.16 -4.69 5.29
N GLN A 57 -9.75 -3.59 5.74
CA GLN A 57 -11.21 -3.38 5.60
C GLN A 57 -11.63 -3.24 4.15
N ALA A 58 -10.79 -2.63 3.31
CA ALA A 58 -11.10 -2.41 1.90
C ALA A 58 -10.88 -3.65 1.04
N SER A 59 -10.18 -4.66 1.55
CA SER A 59 -9.77 -5.81 0.76
C SER A 59 -10.74 -6.97 0.89
N ARG A 60 -11.11 -7.55 -0.25
CA ARG A 60 -11.94 -8.75 -0.29
C ARG A 60 -11.13 -9.99 -0.68
N ARG A 61 -10.20 -9.85 -1.61
CA ARG A 61 -9.41 -10.99 -2.11
C ARG A 61 -7.92 -10.79 -2.02
N HIS A 62 -7.40 -9.73 -2.63
CA HIS A 62 -5.96 -9.54 -2.79
C HIS A 62 -5.51 -8.17 -2.33
N VAL A 63 -4.32 -8.13 -1.76
CA VAL A 63 -3.59 -6.90 -1.46
C VAL A 63 -2.23 -7.00 -2.14
N LEU A 64 -1.86 -6.00 -2.91
CA LEU A 64 -0.54 -5.89 -3.52
C LEU A 64 0.19 -4.72 -2.90
N ILE A 65 1.27 -5.01 -2.19
CA ILE A 65 2.12 -4.02 -1.55
C ILE A 65 3.38 -3.87 -2.38
N ALA A 66 3.67 -2.66 -2.82
CA ALA A 66 4.88 -2.36 -3.58
C ALA A 66 5.56 -1.14 -2.94
N GLU A 67 6.57 -1.39 -2.11
CA GLU A 67 7.22 -0.38 -1.29
C GLU A 67 8.72 -0.65 -1.20
N TYR A 68 9.46 0.30 -0.64
CA TYR A 68 10.83 0.06 -0.24
C TYR A 68 10.84 -0.86 0.98
N TYR A 69 11.65 -1.89 0.92
CA TYR A 69 11.70 -2.94 1.94
C TYR A 69 12.90 -2.78 2.85
N SER A 70 12.69 -3.07 4.14
CA SER A 70 13.77 -3.34 5.09
C SER A 70 13.27 -4.40 6.07
N PRO A 71 14.11 -5.39 6.42
CA PRO A 71 13.70 -6.41 7.41
C PRO A 71 13.48 -5.82 8.80
N LYS A 72 14.06 -4.66 9.07
CA LYS A 72 13.89 -3.93 10.33
C LYS A 72 13.40 -2.53 10.05
N PRO A 73 12.55 -1.96 10.92
CA PRO A 73 12.13 -0.58 10.75
C PRO A 73 13.34 0.36 10.64
N THR A 74 13.38 1.13 9.57
CA THR A 74 14.50 2.01 9.26
C THR A 74 13.95 3.33 8.74
N ALA A 75 14.37 4.44 9.34
CA ALA A 75 14.06 5.78 8.86
C ALA A 75 15.25 6.29 8.04
N VAL A 76 14.97 6.80 6.84
CA VAL A 76 15.98 7.30 5.93
C VAL A 76 15.65 8.74 5.57
N SER A 77 16.65 9.61 5.58
CA SER A 77 16.48 10.99 5.13
C SER A 77 16.14 11.01 3.64
N TYR A 78 15.15 11.81 3.29
CA TYR A 78 14.67 11.95 1.93
C TYR A 78 14.74 13.42 1.55
N ARG A 79 15.40 13.70 0.41
CA ARG A 79 15.64 15.07 -0.06
C ARG A 79 16.37 15.95 0.93
N GLY A 80 17.17 15.33 1.80
CA GLY A 80 18.17 16.02 2.60
C GLY A 80 17.73 16.68 3.91
N HIS A 81 16.45 16.68 4.27
CA HIS A 81 16.01 17.45 5.44
C HIS A 81 14.99 16.74 6.31
N GLU A 82 13.81 17.32 6.36
CA GLU A 82 12.75 16.97 7.29
C GLU A 82 11.93 15.79 6.82
N ASP A 83 11.88 15.57 5.49
CA ASP A 83 11.15 14.46 4.91
C ASP A 83 11.92 13.17 5.16
N ARG A 84 11.21 12.16 5.63
CA ARG A 84 11.77 10.85 5.89
C ARG A 84 11.00 9.77 5.18
N LEU A 85 11.72 8.77 4.71
CA LEU A 85 11.13 7.51 4.26
C LEU A 85 11.30 6.49 5.37
N PHE A 86 10.25 5.71 5.59
CA PHE A 86 10.25 4.68 6.62
C PHE A 86 10.19 3.33 5.92
N LYS A 87 11.34 2.68 5.83
CA LYS A 87 11.43 1.34 5.23
C LYS A 87 11.14 0.30 6.30
N ARG A 88 10.25 -0.62 6.00
CA ARG A 88 9.84 -1.70 6.90
C ARG A 88 9.44 -2.92 6.10
N ASP A 89 9.17 -4.00 6.79
CA ASP A 89 8.52 -5.17 6.20
C ASP A 89 7.00 -4.98 6.27
N PHE A 90 6.48 -4.10 5.43
CA PHE A 90 5.06 -3.76 5.45
C PHE A 90 4.16 -4.97 5.22
N ALA A 91 4.52 -5.82 4.27
CA ALA A 91 3.75 -7.04 4.00
C ALA A 91 3.78 -7.99 5.19
N GLY A 92 4.95 -8.18 5.80
CA GLY A 92 5.09 -9.02 6.99
C GLY A 92 4.25 -8.48 8.15
N GLU A 93 4.25 -7.17 8.35
CA GLU A 93 3.45 -6.55 9.41
C GLU A 93 1.94 -6.72 9.17
N LEU A 94 1.50 -6.64 7.91
CA LEU A 94 0.11 -6.95 7.57
C LEU A 94 -0.22 -8.41 7.85
N LEU A 95 0.66 -9.33 7.47
CA LEU A 95 0.49 -10.76 7.75
C LEU A 95 0.38 -11.03 9.24
N ASP A 96 1.18 -10.33 10.05
CA ASP A 96 1.14 -10.48 11.50
C ASP A 96 -0.14 -9.91 12.12
N ARG A 97 -0.71 -8.87 11.47
CA ARG A 97 -1.89 -8.19 11.98
C ARG A 97 -3.19 -8.92 11.66
N SER A 98 -3.19 -9.79 10.68
CA SER A 98 -4.40 -10.52 10.28
C SER A 98 -4.09 -11.99 9.97
N ASN A 99 -4.73 -12.89 10.68
CA ASN A 99 -4.62 -14.32 10.41
C ASN A 99 -5.39 -14.77 9.17
N LYS A 100 -6.06 -13.84 8.49
CA LYS A 100 -6.83 -14.11 7.26
C LYS A 100 -6.01 -13.90 6.00
N LEU A 101 -4.78 -13.41 6.13
CA LEU A 101 -3.91 -13.16 5.00
C LEU A 101 -2.87 -14.26 4.85
N ARG A 102 -2.53 -14.56 3.60
CA ARG A 102 -1.38 -15.41 3.30
C ARG A 102 -0.57 -14.79 2.16
N LEU A 103 0.72 -15.05 2.14
CA LEU A 103 1.60 -14.64 1.06
C LEU A 103 1.38 -15.56 -0.15
N VAL A 104 1.11 -14.97 -1.31
CA VAL A 104 0.92 -15.71 -2.56
C VAL A 104 2.19 -15.66 -3.41
N ASP A 105 2.75 -14.47 -3.58
CA ASP A 105 3.91 -14.25 -4.43
C ASP A 105 4.63 -12.98 -4.00
N TYR A 106 5.87 -12.82 -4.44
CA TYR A 106 6.65 -11.63 -4.16
C TYR A 106 7.77 -11.49 -5.17
N GLY A 107 8.32 -10.29 -5.28
CA GLY A 107 9.40 -10.04 -6.21
C GLY A 107 10.07 -8.70 -5.97
N PHE A 108 11.00 -8.39 -6.84
CA PHE A 108 11.82 -7.21 -6.74
C PHE A 108 11.96 -6.57 -8.12
N VAL A 109 11.83 -5.26 -8.21
CA VAL A 109 12.05 -4.54 -9.45
C VAL A 109 13.25 -3.65 -9.29
N TYR A 110 14.27 -3.91 -10.10
CA TYR A 110 15.58 -3.31 -10.00
C TYR A 110 15.64 -2.01 -10.82
N HIS A 111 16.27 -0.97 -10.28
CA HIS A 111 16.38 0.31 -10.98
C HIS A 111 17.21 0.20 -12.28
N ARG A 112 18.05 -0.81 -12.40
CA ARG A 112 18.84 -1.04 -13.61
C ARG A 112 18.21 -2.06 -14.55
N ASP A 113 16.97 -2.45 -14.33
CA ASP A 113 16.23 -3.28 -15.29
C ASP A 113 15.93 -2.44 -16.53
N VAL A 114 16.47 -2.83 -17.67
CA VAL A 114 16.34 -2.07 -18.92
C VAL A 114 14.91 -2.04 -19.42
N ALA A 115 14.15 -3.12 -19.17
CA ALA A 115 12.77 -3.23 -19.67
C ALA A 115 11.77 -2.46 -18.82
N LYS A 116 11.91 -2.55 -17.50
CA LYS A 116 10.96 -1.91 -16.57
C LYS A 116 11.69 -1.45 -15.30
N PRO A 117 12.47 -0.37 -15.39
CA PRO A 117 13.20 0.11 -14.23
C PRO A 117 12.25 0.78 -13.22
N LEU A 118 12.34 0.35 -11.97
CA LEU A 118 11.75 1.03 -10.82
C LEU A 118 12.83 1.29 -9.78
N ASP A 119 12.48 1.98 -8.72
CA ASP A 119 13.43 2.42 -7.70
C ASP A 119 13.73 1.34 -6.66
N ASP A 120 14.10 0.13 -7.08
CA ASP A 120 14.40 -0.99 -6.18
C ASP A 120 13.22 -1.31 -5.27
N ILE A 121 12.05 -1.46 -5.86
CA ILE A 121 10.81 -1.73 -5.14
C ILE A 121 10.64 -3.23 -4.97
N SER A 122 10.34 -3.63 -3.73
CA SER A 122 9.90 -5.00 -3.43
C SER A 122 8.38 -5.05 -3.42
N TRP A 123 7.80 -6.06 -4.08
CA TRP A 123 6.36 -6.21 -4.11
C TRP A 123 5.95 -7.55 -3.50
N PHE A 124 4.78 -7.55 -2.89
CA PHE A 124 4.23 -8.71 -2.18
C PHE A 124 2.75 -8.80 -2.52
N LEU A 125 2.35 -9.95 -3.03
CA LEU A 125 0.94 -10.24 -3.27
C LEU A 125 0.41 -11.09 -2.14
N LEU A 126 -0.60 -10.57 -1.45
CA LEU A 126 -1.26 -11.22 -0.34
C LEU A 126 -2.69 -11.59 -0.74
N GLU A 127 -3.23 -12.64 -0.15
CA GLU A 127 -4.58 -13.12 -0.42
C GLU A 127 -5.32 -13.37 0.89
N LEU A 128 -6.60 -13.01 0.93
CA LEU A 128 -7.46 -13.36 2.05
C LEU A 128 -7.88 -14.83 1.89
N VAL A 129 -7.55 -15.65 2.89
CA VAL A 129 -7.80 -17.10 2.84
C VAL A 129 -9.24 -17.47 3.15
N ASN A 130 -9.97 -16.58 3.83
CA ASN A 130 -11.38 -16.78 4.11
C ASN A 130 -12.13 -15.52 3.70
N PRO A 131 -12.39 -15.32 2.38
CA PRO A 131 -13.11 -14.14 1.92
C PRO A 131 -14.49 -14.07 2.56
N PRO A 132 -15.04 -12.85 2.81
CA PRO A 132 -16.36 -12.71 3.38
C PRO A 132 -17.42 -13.45 2.58
N GLU A 133 -18.32 -14.17 3.29
CA GLU A 133 -19.43 -14.87 2.66
C GLU A 133 -20.45 -13.87 2.13
N GLY A 134 -21.21 -14.31 1.12
CA GLY A 134 -22.25 -13.48 0.50
C GLY A 134 -21.73 -12.49 -0.52
N GLU A 135 -20.44 -12.46 -0.74
CA GLU A 135 -19.81 -11.60 -1.72
C GLU A 135 -19.33 -12.37 -2.96
N HIS A 136 -19.82 -13.56 -3.11
CA HIS A 136 -19.57 -14.37 -4.27
C HIS A 136 -20.57 -14.10 -5.35
#